data_824c43a7e439666208c98c32c01dd3d6
#
_entry.id   824c43a7e439666208c98c32c01dd3d6
#
_cell.length_a   1.000
_cell.length_b   1.000
_cell.length_c   1.000
_cell.angle_alpha   90.00
_cell.angle_beta   90.00
_cell.angle_gamma   90.00
#
_symmetry.space_group_name_H-M   'P 1'
#
loop_
_entity.id
_entity.type
_entity.pdbx_description
1 polymer ?
#
loop_
_entity_poly.entity_id
_entity_poly.type
_entity_poly.pdbx_seq_one_letter_code
_entity_poly.pdbx_strand_id
1 'polypeptide(L)'
;LAGSPTYEWIHLDLRRQFGIEKPISSETAEEIWEETQVQLSSREMRPQQLLETMNVEILCTTDDPTSSLSEHERVAEEINGLDVRPTWRLDRAFHVDSGSWGEFVDELESVTGIQTDTLSGFLNAMAQTHDYFAEHGCQASDLSLTEPVSRPVSRERARSLYERSRDGQNLMETEIRDLQAFILEEVGKLNAEKDWVTQLHIGPVRDYRDSLYETVGADAGGDVSTQSIELTDNLRHYLNTFDDETEIVL
;
A
#
# COMPACT_ATOMS: atom_id res chain seq x y z
N LEU A 1 14.28 -16.53 18.26
CA LEU A 1 12.90 -16.03 18.23
C LEU A 1 12.11 -16.30 19.53
N ALA A 2 12.54 -17.28 20.36
CA ALA A 2 11.85 -17.59 21.63
C ALA A 2 11.68 -16.32 22.49
N GLY A 3 10.44 -16.07 22.93
CA GLY A 3 10.09 -14.87 23.70
C GLY A 3 9.75 -13.64 22.85
N SER A 4 9.72 -13.76 21.51
CA SER A 4 9.22 -12.71 20.62
C SER A 4 7.77 -12.99 20.21
N PRO A 5 6.95 -11.96 19.92
CA PRO A 5 5.61 -12.14 19.38
C PRO A 5 5.58 -12.99 18.10
N THR A 6 6.59 -12.87 17.27
CA THR A 6 6.73 -13.65 16.02
C THR A 6 6.78 -15.17 16.28
N TYR A 7 7.47 -15.59 17.36
CA TYR A 7 7.51 -16.99 17.74
C TYR A 7 6.10 -17.49 18.10
N GLU A 8 5.36 -16.72 18.90
CA GLU A 8 4.01 -17.06 19.32
C GLU A 8 3.04 -17.14 18.13
N TRP A 9 3.14 -16.23 17.19
CA TRP A 9 2.32 -16.24 15.98
C TRP A 9 2.58 -17.49 15.12
N ILE A 10 3.84 -17.78 14.81
CA ILE A 10 4.19 -18.98 14.04
C ILE A 10 3.69 -20.24 14.75
N HIS A 11 3.89 -20.33 16.08
CA HIS A 11 3.42 -21.48 16.84
C HIS A 11 1.89 -21.59 16.87
N LEU A 12 1.19 -20.45 16.94
CA LEU A 12 -0.28 -20.41 16.87
C LEU A 12 -0.77 -20.88 15.50
N ASP A 13 -0.15 -20.47 14.41
CA ASP A 13 -0.47 -20.91 13.06
C ASP A 13 -0.22 -22.40 12.86
N LEU A 14 0.92 -22.92 13.35
CA LEU A 14 1.20 -24.36 13.34
C LEU A 14 0.11 -25.16 14.05
N ARG A 15 -0.37 -24.69 15.19
CA ARG A 15 -1.44 -25.35 15.94
C ARG A 15 -2.80 -25.25 15.24
N ARG A 16 -3.16 -24.08 14.74
CA ARG A 16 -4.50 -23.82 14.19
C ARG A 16 -4.67 -24.36 12.77
N GLN A 17 -3.67 -24.16 11.94
CA GLN A 17 -3.77 -24.52 10.52
C GLN A 17 -3.25 -25.93 10.23
N PHE A 18 -2.22 -26.36 10.96
CA PHE A 18 -1.54 -27.64 10.70
C PHE A 18 -1.77 -28.71 11.78
N GLY A 19 -2.40 -28.37 12.91
CA GLY A 19 -2.59 -29.29 14.03
C GLY A 19 -1.29 -29.67 14.75
N ILE A 20 -0.21 -28.92 14.57
CA ILE A 20 1.11 -29.17 15.13
C ILE A 20 1.23 -28.47 16.49
N GLU A 21 1.21 -29.23 17.59
CA GLU A 21 1.30 -28.68 18.95
C GLU A 21 2.73 -28.64 19.51
N LYS A 22 3.69 -29.34 18.87
CA LYS A 22 5.07 -29.38 19.34
C LYS A 22 5.73 -28.00 19.25
N PRO A 23 6.51 -27.59 20.31
CA PRO A 23 7.21 -26.31 20.28
C PRO A 23 8.26 -26.24 19.16
N ILE A 24 8.46 -25.06 18.59
CA ILE A 24 9.50 -24.83 17.59
C ILE A 24 10.85 -24.76 18.30
N SER A 25 11.77 -25.65 17.94
CA SER A 25 13.14 -25.69 18.45
C SER A 25 14.09 -26.26 17.41
N SER A 26 15.40 -26.22 17.66
CA SER A 26 16.39 -26.88 16.79
C SER A 26 16.18 -28.40 16.70
N GLU A 27 15.53 -29.01 17.68
CA GLU A 27 15.28 -30.46 17.72
C GLU A 27 14.03 -30.86 16.94
N THR A 28 13.04 -29.94 16.83
CA THR A 28 11.74 -30.20 16.20
C THR A 28 11.59 -29.54 14.83
N ALA A 29 12.49 -28.67 14.44
CA ALA A 29 12.37 -27.86 13.23
C ALA A 29 12.22 -28.71 11.96
N GLU A 30 13.07 -29.76 11.79
CA GLU A 30 13.03 -30.64 10.61
C GLU A 30 11.68 -31.38 10.52
N GLU A 31 11.24 -31.97 11.61
CA GLU A 31 9.98 -32.69 11.67
C GLU A 31 8.77 -31.77 11.37
N ILE A 32 8.76 -30.56 11.95
CA ILE A 32 7.72 -29.56 11.67
C ILE A 32 7.74 -29.15 10.20
N TRP A 33 8.93 -28.95 9.64
CA TRP A 33 9.10 -28.62 8.23
C TRP A 33 8.53 -29.70 7.31
N GLU A 34 8.93 -30.97 7.52
CA GLU A 34 8.44 -32.10 6.73
C GLU A 34 6.92 -32.23 6.81
N GLU A 35 6.36 -32.15 8.02
CA GLU A 35 4.92 -32.27 8.26
C GLU A 35 4.15 -31.13 7.58
N THR A 36 4.63 -29.89 7.67
CA THR A 36 3.99 -28.74 7.01
C THR A 36 4.09 -28.84 5.49
N GLN A 37 5.23 -29.29 4.92
CA GLN A 37 5.37 -29.48 3.47
C GLN A 37 4.38 -30.50 2.92
N VAL A 38 4.15 -31.60 3.63
CA VAL A 38 3.15 -32.59 3.22
C VAL A 38 1.76 -31.99 3.20
N GLN A 39 1.38 -31.25 4.25
CA GLN A 39 0.06 -30.62 4.31
C GLN A 39 -0.12 -29.52 3.26
N LEU A 40 0.88 -28.63 3.06
CA LEU A 40 0.86 -27.55 2.06
C LEU A 40 0.74 -28.09 0.62
N SER A 41 1.14 -29.34 0.38
CA SER A 41 0.96 -29.99 -0.92
C SER A 41 -0.48 -30.44 -1.18
N SER A 42 -1.32 -30.42 -0.18
CA SER A 42 -2.71 -30.84 -0.28
C SER A 42 -3.61 -29.75 -0.90
N ARG A 43 -4.80 -30.17 -1.36
CA ARG A 43 -5.79 -29.24 -1.92
C ARG A 43 -6.41 -28.37 -0.82
N GLU A 44 -6.57 -28.90 0.37
CA GLU A 44 -7.17 -28.26 1.53
C GLU A 44 -6.38 -27.05 2.02
N MET A 45 -5.06 -27.00 1.72
CA MET A 45 -4.16 -25.89 2.06
C MET A 45 -3.95 -24.88 0.94
N ARG A 46 -4.78 -24.92 -0.09
CA ARG A 46 -4.78 -23.84 -1.10
C ARG A 46 -5.35 -22.54 -0.53
N PRO A 47 -4.93 -21.37 -1.02
CA PRO A 47 -5.41 -20.08 -0.51
C PRO A 47 -6.93 -19.98 -0.39
N GLN A 48 -7.67 -20.44 -1.39
CA GLN A 48 -9.14 -20.42 -1.38
C GLN A 48 -9.74 -21.22 -0.21
N GLN A 49 -9.26 -22.47 -0.02
CA GLN A 49 -9.73 -23.33 1.08
C GLN A 49 -9.35 -22.80 2.45
N LEU A 50 -8.17 -22.17 2.56
CA LEU A 50 -7.76 -21.49 3.79
C LEU A 50 -8.69 -20.33 4.13
N LEU A 51 -9.00 -19.48 3.16
CA LEU A 51 -9.93 -18.36 3.34
C LEU A 51 -11.34 -18.82 3.73
N GLU A 52 -11.84 -19.88 3.08
CA GLU A 52 -13.11 -20.52 3.46
C GLU A 52 -13.07 -21.07 4.89
N THR A 53 -12.01 -21.79 5.26
CA THR A 53 -11.84 -22.37 6.61
C THR A 53 -11.74 -21.29 7.68
N MET A 54 -11.12 -20.16 7.35
CA MET A 54 -11.00 -18.99 8.21
C MET A 54 -12.27 -18.13 8.24
N ASN A 55 -13.28 -18.48 7.45
CA ASN A 55 -14.54 -17.76 7.31
C ASN A 55 -14.33 -16.29 6.90
N VAL A 56 -13.43 -16.06 5.95
CA VAL A 56 -13.17 -14.73 5.38
C VAL A 56 -14.28 -14.40 4.38
N GLU A 57 -15.02 -13.34 4.64
CA GLU A 57 -16.10 -12.87 3.77
C GLU A 57 -15.61 -11.80 2.78
N ILE A 58 -14.69 -10.94 3.23
CA ILE A 58 -14.12 -9.85 2.42
C ILE A 58 -12.61 -9.86 2.55
N LEU A 59 -11.91 -9.75 1.43
CA LEU A 59 -10.46 -9.58 1.33
C LEU A 59 -10.14 -8.36 0.50
N CYS A 60 -9.40 -7.42 1.06
CA CYS A 60 -8.89 -6.27 0.32
C CYS A 60 -7.43 -6.51 -0.07
N THR A 61 -7.14 -6.37 -1.34
CA THR A 61 -5.77 -6.43 -1.87
C THR A 61 -5.14 -5.04 -1.90
N THR A 62 -3.89 -4.95 -2.32
CA THR A 62 -3.15 -3.70 -2.43
C THR A 62 -2.72 -3.53 -3.88
N ASP A 63 -3.29 -2.56 -4.60
CA ASP A 63 -3.14 -2.45 -6.04
C ASP A 63 -2.68 -1.05 -6.47
N ASP A 64 -1.70 -1.02 -7.38
CA ASP A 64 -1.20 0.22 -7.97
C ASP A 64 -2.30 0.89 -8.82
N PRO A 65 -2.40 2.23 -8.84
CA PRO A 65 -3.40 2.95 -9.64
C PRO A 65 -3.41 2.59 -11.13
N THR A 66 -2.30 2.09 -11.66
CA THR A 66 -2.18 1.68 -13.07
C THR A 66 -2.59 0.22 -13.33
N SER A 67 -3.02 -0.50 -12.28
CA SER A 67 -3.43 -1.91 -12.38
C SER A 67 -4.70 -2.06 -13.21
N SER A 68 -4.74 -3.12 -14.03
CA SER A 68 -5.91 -3.47 -14.85
C SER A 68 -7.04 -4.13 -14.06
N LEU A 69 -6.80 -4.56 -12.82
CA LEU A 69 -7.73 -5.28 -11.94
C LEU A 69 -8.38 -6.54 -12.57
N SER A 70 -7.85 -7.05 -13.68
CA SER A 70 -8.39 -8.22 -14.37
C SER A 70 -8.44 -9.50 -13.54
N GLU A 71 -7.55 -9.62 -12.55
CA GLU A 71 -7.56 -10.74 -11.60
C GLU A 71 -8.76 -10.65 -10.63
N HIS A 72 -9.17 -9.43 -10.25
CA HIS A 72 -10.37 -9.20 -9.42
C HIS A 72 -11.64 -9.63 -10.18
N GLU A 73 -11.75 -9.25 -11.45
CA GLU A 73 -12.87 -9.68 -12.29
C GLU A 73 -12.94 -11.21 -12.39
N ARG A 74 -11.79 -11.87 -12.60
CA ARG A 74 -11.71 -13.34 -12.66
C ARG A 74 -12.09 -13.98 -11.33
N VAL A 75 -11.60 -13.46 -10.21
CA VAL A 75 -11.93 -14.00 -8.88
C VAL A 75 -13.42 -13.85 -8.58
N ALA A 76 -14.02 -12.73 -8.94
CA ALA A 76 -15.45 -12.49 -8.76
C ALA A 76 -16.32 -13.50 -9.55
N GLU A 77 -15.85 -13.98 -10.71
CA GLU A 77 -16.53 -15.00 -11.50
C GLU A 77 -16.32 -16.42 -10.97
N GLU A 78 -15.12 -16.73 -10.47
CA GLU A 78 -14.69 -18.10 -10.14
C GLU A 78 -14.96 -18.50 -8.67
N ILE A 79 -14.99 -17.52 -7.75
CA ILE A 79 -15.09 -17.79 -6.31
C ILE A 79 -16.42 -17.29 -5.74
N ASN A 80 -17.22 -18.20 -5.20
CA ASN A 80 -18.46 -17.86 -4.53
C ASN A 80 -18.23 -17.71 -3.00
N GLY A 81 -18.79 -16.66 -2.41
CA GLY A 81 -18.79 -16.47 -0.96
C GLY A 81 -17.59 -15.69 -0.40
N LEU A 82 -16.66 -15.27 -1.27
CA LEU A 82 -15.56 -14.38 -0.92
C LEU A 82 -15.64 -13.13 -1.83
N ASP A 83 -15.70 -11.97 -1.22
CA ASP A 83 -15.67 -10.68 -1.91
C ASP A 83 -14.21 -10.16 -1.88
N VAL A 84 -13.55 -10.14 -3.04
CA VAL A 84 -12.18 -9.64 -3.18
C VAL A 84 -12.22 -8.27 -3.83
N ARG A 85 -11.80 -7.25 -3.09
CA ARG A 85 -11.83 -5.85 -3.50
C ARG A 85 -10.43 -5.28 -3.63
N PRO A 86 -10.16 -4.42 -4.62
CA PRO A 86 -8.91 -3.69 -4.68
C PRO A 86 -8.85 -2.60 -3.59
N THR A 87 -7.65 -2.23 -3.18
CA THR A 87 -7.36 -1.01 -2.42
C THR A 87 -6.43 -0.15 -3.25
N TRP A 88 -6.78 1.11 -3.43
CA TRP A 88 -6.05 2.05 -4.28
C TRP A 88 -4.77 2.52 -3.59
N ARG A 89 -3.60 1.95 -3.95
CA ARG A 89 -2.31 2.20 -3.31
C ARG A 89 -1.46 3.18 -4.10
N LEU A 90 -1.10 4.28 -3.45
CA LEU A 90 -0.56 5.48 -4.09
C LEU A 90 0.91 5.74 -3.82
N ASP A 91 1.67 4.82 -3.25
CA ASP A 91 3.07 5.07 -2.85
C ASP A 91 3.89 5.73 -3.95
N ARG A 92 3.75 5.26 -5.19
CA ARG A 92 4.48 5.79 -6.36
C ARG A 92 4.18 7.27 -6.64
N ALA A 93 2.97 7.74 -6.35
CA ALA A 93 2.59 9.14 -6.53
C ALA A 93 3.35 10.08 -5.58
N PHE A 94 3.83 9.56 -4.45
CA PHE A 94 4.55 10.31 -3.43
C PHE A 94 6.08 10.26 -3.57
N HIS A 95 6.62 9.36 -4.38
CA HIS A 95 8.06 9.21 -4.60
C HIS A 95 8.61 10.23 -5.62
N VAL A 96 8.24 11.49 -5.48
CA VAL A 96 8.52 12.59 -6.42
C VAL A 96 10.02 12.79 -6.71
N ASP A 97 10.87 12.39 -5.77
CA ASP A 97 12.34 12.46 -5.83
C ASP A 97 12.98 11.18 -6.39
N SER A 98 12.20 10.15 -6.67
CA SER A 98 12.73 8.91 -7.22
C SER A 98 12.85 8.99 -8.76
N GLY A 99 13.85 8.28 -9.30
CA GLY A 99 13.99 8.15 -10.76
C GLY A 99 12.80 7.43 -11.43
N SER A 100 12.02 6.67 -10.69
CA SER A 100 10.85 5.92 -11.18
C SER A 100 9.54 6.73 -11.15
N TRP A 101 9.53 7.93 -10.57
CA TRP A 101 8.31 8.74 -10.51
C TRP A 101 7.82 9.16 -11.89
N GLY A 102 8.73 9.54 -12.77
CA GLY A 102 8.41 9.86 -14.17
C GLY A 102 7.77 8.69 -14.90
N GLU A 103 8.28 7.48 -14.69
CA GLU A 103 7.73 6.24 -15.27
C GLU A 103 6.29 6.00 -14.79
N PHE A 104 6.02 6.20 -13.50
CA PHE A 104 4.66 6.10 -12.95
C PHE A 104 3.69 7.09 -13.61
N VAL A 105 4.12 8.35 -13.79
CA VAL A 105 3.29 9.38 -14.42
C VAL A 105 3.02 9.06 -15.90
N ASP A 106 4.00 8.49 -16.61
CA ASP A 106 3.86 8.05 -18.00
C ASP A 106 2.93 6.81 -18.10
N GLU A 107 2.99 5.90 -17.14
CA GLU A 107 2.06 4.76 -17.03
C GLU A 107 0.62 5.23 -16.77
N LEU A 108 0.41 6.22 -15.89
CA LEU A 108 -0.91 6.83 -15.68
C LEU A 108 -1.47 7.41 -16.98
N GLU A 109 -0.65 8.12 -17.75
CA GLU A 109 -1.04 8.61 -19.07
C GLU A 109 -1.44 7.45 -20.00
N SER A 110 -0.65 6.38 -20.01
CA SER A 110 -0.91 5.21 -20.87
C SER A 110 -2.21 4.51 -20.55
N VAL A 111 -2.54 4.32 -19.26
CA VAL A 111 -3.76 3.58 -18.86
C VAL A 111 -5.01 4.44 -18.91
N THR A 112 -4.88 5.77 -18.74
CA THR A 112 -6.03 6.68 -18.74
C THR A 112 -6.27 7.37 -20.08
N GLY A 113 -5.24 7.49 -20.93
CA GLY A 113 -5.27 8.30 -22.15
C GLY A 113 -5.27 9.81 -21.89
N ILE A 114 -5.08 10.25 -20.64
CA ILE A 114 -5.03 11.66 -20.25
C ILE A 114 -3.59 12.14 -20.28
N GLN A 115 -3.30 13.23 -21.00
CA GLN A 115 -1.96 13.83 -20.99
C GLN A 115 -1.59 14.33 -19.59
N THR A 116 -0.44 13.91 -19.10
CA THR A 116 0.07 14.17 -17.76
C THR A 116 1.21 15.19 -17.70
N ASP A 117 1.47 15.92 -18.76
CA ASP A 117 2.51 16.97 -18.80
C ASP A 117 2.23 18.13 -17.80
N THR A 118 0.99 18.30 -17.39
CA THR A 118 0.55 19.33 -16.45
C THR A 118 0.03 18.72 -15.15
N LEU A 119 0.13 19.47 -14.04
CA LEU A 119 -0.48 19.06 -12.76
C LEU A 119 -1.97 18.73 -12.92
N SER A 120 -2.71 19.51 -13.71
CA SER A 120 -4.14 19.23 -13.92
C SER A 120 -4.38 17.92 -14.67
N GLY A 121 -3.55 17.59 -15.65
CA GLY A 121 -3.62 16.32 -16.34
C GLY A 121 -3.31 15.15 -15.41
N PHE A 122 -2.25 15.25 -14.62
CA PHE A 122 -1.91 14.25 -13.60
C PHE A 122 -3.06 14.01 -12.61
N LEU A 123 -3.63 15.07 -12.04
CA LEU A 123 -4.76 14.95 -11.11
C LEU A 123 -6.01 14.36 -11.75
N ASN A 124 -6.29 14.69 -13.02
CA ASN A 124 -7.40 14.08 -13.76
C ASN A 124 -7.15 12.59 -14.03
N ALA A 125 -5.92 12.20 -14.35
CA ALA A 125 -5.56 10.79 -14.53
C ALA A 125 -5.69 10.02 -13.20
N MET A 126 -5.25 10.60 -12.09
CA MET A 126 -5.46 10.03 -10.75
C MET A 126 -6.95 9.87 -10.43
N ALA A 127 -7.77 10.89 -10.68
CA ALA A 127 -9.22 10.82 -10.46
C ALA A 127 -9.88 9.74 -11.32
N GLN A 128 -9.46 9.57 -12.58
CA GLN A 128 -9.97 8.52 -13.45
C GLN A 128 -9.61 7.13 -12.93
N THR A 129 -8.39 6.90 -12.44
CA THR A 129 -8.04 5.60 -11.84
C THR A 129 -8.80 5.36 -10.53
N HIS A 130 -9.04 6.40 -9.72
CA HIS A 130 -9.87 6.32 -8.53
C HIS A 130 -11.32 5.93 -8.87
N ASP A 131 -11.92 6.50 -9.94
CA ASP A 131 -13.23 6.11 -10.45
C ASP A 131 -13.26 4.65 -10.93
N TYR A 132 -12.23 4.23 -11.67
CA TYR A 132 -12.08 2.87 -12.14
C TYR A 132 -12.02 1.86 -10.99
N PHE A 133 -11.26 2.16 -9.94
CA PHE A 133 -11.21 1.32 -8.74
C PHE A 133 -12.55 1.27 -8.00
N ALA A 134 -13.29 2.39 -7.96
CA ALA A 134 -14.64 2.41 -7.37
C ALA A 134 -15.60 1.48 -8.12
N GLU A 135 -15.53 1.43 -9.45
CA GLU A 135 -16.32 0.51 -10.27
C GLU A 135 -16.01 -0.97 -9.97
N HIS A 136 -14.81 -1.27 -9.46
CA HIS A 136 -14.37 -2.60 -9.01
C HIS A 136 -14.59 -2.85 -7.51
N GLY A 137 -15.39 -2.01 -6.83
CA GLY A 137 -15.76 -2.20 -5.43
C GLY A 137 -14.73 -1.73 -4.40
N CYS A 138 -13.72 -0.98 -4.82
CA CYS A 138 -12.77 -0.34 -3.92
C CYS A 138 -13.48 0.63 -2.97
N GLN A 139 -13.08 0.65 -1.71
CA GLN A 139 -13.62 1.52 -0.66
C GLN A 139 -12.53 2.13 0.23
N ALA A 140 -11.27 1.98 -0.16
CA ALA A 140 -10.16 2.51 0.62
C ALA A 140 -8.98 2.88 -0.26
N SER A 141 -8.23 3.89 0.15
CA SER A 141 -6.88 4.15 -0.32
C SER A 141 -5.86 3.69 0.73
N ASP A 142 -4.66 3.35 0.25
CA ASP A 142 -3.53 2.91 1.07
C ASP A 142 -2.28 3.69 0.68
N LEU A 143 -1.56 4.16 1.66
CA LEU A 143 -0.37 5.01 1.50
C LEU A 143 0.70 4.58 2.48
N SER A 144 1.90 4.31 2.00
CA SER A 144 3.07 4.06 2.83
C SER A 144 3.96 5.31 2.86
N LEU A 145 4.05 5.94 4.02
CA LEU A 145 4.80 7.17 4.22
C LEU A 145 5.86 6.97 5.31
N THR A 146 7.13 7.19 5.01
CA THR A 146 8.18 7.19 6.04
C THR A 146 7.89 8.24 7.10
N GLU A 147 7.52 9.43 6.65
CA GLU A 147 7.06 10.53 7.49
C GLU A 147 5.92 11.27 6.78
N PRO A 148 4.75 11.43 7.40
CA PRO A 148 3.66 12.16 6.79
C PRO A 148 4.00 13.64 6.66
N VAL A 149 3.39 14.29 5.70
CA VAL A 149 3.47 15.73 5.55
C VAL A 149 2.12 16.28 5.11
N SER A 150 1.56 17.17 5.92
CA SER A 150 0.35 17.90 5.55
C SER A 150 0.47 19.37 5.92
N ARG A 151 0.20 20.22 4.96
CA ARG A 151 0.19 21.67 5.11
C ARG A 151 -0.51 22.31 3.91
N PRO A 152 -1.08 23.51 4.08
CA PRO A 152 -1.65 24.20 2.93
C PRO A 152 -0.60 24.52 1.88
N VAL A 153 -0.83 24.08 0.65
CA VAL A 153 0.01 24.39 -0.49
C VAL A 153 -0.88 24.94 -1.62
N SER A 154 -0.55 26.13 -2.14
CA SER A 154 -1.35 26.70 -3.22
C SER A 154 -1.22 25.86 -4.50
N ARG A 155 -2.30 25.78 -5.28
CA ARG A 155 -2.30 25.08 -6.57
C ARG A 155 -1.25 25.64 -7.55
N GLU A 156 -0.96 26.94 -7.48
CA GLU A 156 0.08 27.57 -8.29
C GLU A 156 1.48 27.06 -7.91
N ARG A 157 1.76 26.95 -6.59
CA ARG A 157 3.01 26.39 -6.08
C ARG A 157 3.16 24.94 -6.51
N ALA A 158 2.15 24.11 -6.27
CA ALA A 158 2.14 22.71 -6.65
C ALA A 158 2.34 22.51 -8.16
N ARG A 159 1.68 23.34 -8.99
CA ARG A 159 1.86 23.31 -10.45
C ARG A 159 3.30 23.58 -10.85
N SER A 160 3.90 24.64 -10.30
CA SER A 160 5.30 24.97 -10.62
C SER A 160 6.26 23.85 -10.21
N LEU A 161 6.04 23.20 -9.08
CA LEU A 161 6.87 22.09 -8.62
C LEU A 161 6.68 20.84 -9.49
N TYR A 162 5.45 20.51 -9.82
CA TYR A 162 5.13 19.40 -10.70
C TYR A 162 5.79 19.54 -12.07
N GLU A 163 5.60 20.67 -12.73
CA GLU A 163 6.17 20.96 -14.06
C GLU A 163 7.70 20.88 -14.02
N ARG A 164 8.34 21.44 -13.00
CA ARG A 164 9.80 21.35 -12.82
C ARG A 164 10.29 19.92 -12.63
N SER A 165 9.55 19.12 -11.85
CA SER A 165 9.88 17.70 -11.66
C SER A 165 9.72 16.91 -12.97
N ARG A 166 8.66 17.17 -13.73
CA ARG A 166 8.46 16.55 -15.07
C ARG A 166 9.55 16.93 -16.07
N ASP A 167 10.07 18.15 -15.98
CA ASP A 167 11.22 18.63 -16.78
C ASP A 167 12.57 18.03 -16.33
N GLY A 168 12.59 17.13 -15.35
CA GLY A 168 13.80 16.49 -14.82
C GLY A 168 14.65 17.41 -13.94
N GLN A 169 14.08 18.51 -13.43
CA GLN A 169 14.77 19.40 -12.51
C GLN A 169 14.72 18.83 -11.08
N ASN A 170 15.87 18.85 -10.41
CA ASN A 170 15.92 18.46 -9.01
C ASN A 170 15.14 19.45 -8.13
N LEU A 171 14.23 18.93 -7.32
CA LEU A 171 13.54 19.69 -6.30
C LEU A 171 14.32 19.64 -4.98
N MET A 172 14.25 20.70 -4.18
CA MET A 172 14.77 20.68 -2.82
C MET A 172 13.83 19.82 -1.94
N GLU A 173 14.32 19.26 -0.85
CA GLU A 173 13.53 18.46 0.08
C GLU A 173 12.23 19.17 0.54
N THR A 174 12.32 20.46 0.84
CA THR A 174 11.13 21.26 1.20
C THR A 174 10.12 21.41 0.05
N GLU A 175 10.60 21.41 -1.18
CA GLU A 175 9.77 21.48 -2.40
C GLU A 175 9.09 20.14 -2.67
N ILE A 176 9.81 19.01 -2.47
CA ILE A 176 9.26 17.66 -2.53
C ILE A 176 8.12 17.52 -1.51
N ARG A 177 8.37 17.93 -0.26
CA ARG A 177 7.36 17.91 0.81
C ARG A 177 6.16 18.82 0.50
N ASP A 178 6.33 19.96 -0.17
CA ASP A 178 5.21 20.79 -0.64
C ASP A 178 4.35 20.03 -1.66
N LEU A 179 4.98 19.39 -2.65
CA LEU A 179 4.24 18.65 -3.66
C LEU A 179 3.54 17.41 -3.08
N GLN A 180 4.20 16.68 -2.20
CA GLN A 180 3.60 15.56 -1.46
C GLN A 180 2.39 15.99 -0.62
N ALA A 181 2.51 17.10 0.13
CA ALA A 181 1.40 17.64 0.91
C ALA A 181 0.20 18.01 0.04
N PHE A 182 0.46 18.60 -1.12
CA PHE A 182 -0.59 18.92 -2.08
C PHE A 182 -1.27 17.67 -2.65
N ILE A 183 -0.50 16.66 -3.04
CA ILE A 183 -1.02 15.39 -3.56
C ILE A 183 -1.86 14.69 -2.48
N LEU A 184 -1.38 14.66 -1.23
CA LEU A 184 -2.11 14.06 -0.11
C LEU A 184 -3.48 14.73 0.11
N GLU A 185 -3.55 16.06 0.03
CA GLU A 185 -4.80 16.79 0.13
C GLU A 185 -5.75 16.48 -1.04
N GLU A 186 -5.25 16.40 -2.28
CA GLU A 186 -6.08 16.03 -3.44
C GLU A 186 -6.60 14.58 -3.34
N VAL A 187 -5.80 13.65 -2.84
CA VAL A 187 -6.23 12.26 -2.55
C VAL A 187 -7.33 12.25 -1.49
N GLY A 188 -7.17 13.03 -0.40
CA GLY A 188 -8.20 13.15 0.63
C GLY A 188 -9.53 13.65 0.07
N LYS A 189 -9.51 14.62 -0.87
CA LYS A 189 -10.72 15.10 -1.55
C LYS A 189 -11.40 14.00 -2.38
N LEU A 190 -10.63 13.21 -3.14
CA LEU A 190 -11.17 12.09 -3.92
C LEU A 190 -11.82 11.04 -3.01
N ASN A 191 -11.16 10.70 -1.89
CA ASN A 191 -11.71 9.76 -0.92
C ASN A 191 -13.01 10.29 -0.26
N ALA A 192 -13.01 11.56 0.15
CA ALA A 192 -14.18 12.19 0.73
C ALA A 192 -15.40 12.22 -0.23
N GLU A 193 -15.18 12.47 -1.53
CA GLU A 193 -16.22 12.44 -2.55
C GLU A 193 -16.92 11.08 -2.68
N LYS A 194 -16.24 9.97 -2.30
CA LYS A 194 -16.76 8.60 -2.41
C LYS A 194 -16.95 7.90 -1.07
N ASP A 195 -16.75 8.61 0.04
CA ASP A 195 -16.82 8.06 1.39
C ASP A 195 -15.86 6.85 1.57
N TRP A 196 -14.64 6.97 1.01
CA TRP A 196 -13.60 5.95 1.14
C TRP A 196 -12.76 6.15 2.39
N VAL A 197 -12.32 5.05 2.97
CA VAL A 197 -11.35 5.05 4.07
C VAL A 197 -9.96 5.44 3.55
N THR A 198 -9.30 6.37 4.24
CA THR A 198 -7.89 6.67 4.00
C THR A 198 -7.02 5.94 5.02
N GLN A 199 -6.17 5.02 4.55
CA GLN A 199 -5.22 4.30 5.38
C GLN A 199 -3.81 4.89 5.18
N LEU A 200 -3.20 5.36 6.28
CA LEU A 200 -1.84 5.90 6.29
C LEU A 200 -0.91 4.97 7.05
N HIS A 201 -0.11 4.20 6.35
CA HIS A 201 0.96 3.37 6.93
C HIS A 201 2.20 4.23 7.14
N ILE A 202 2.46 4.60 8.39
CA ILE A 202 3.48 5.60 8.73
C ILE A 202 4.68 4.93 9.41
N GLY A 203 5.88 5.34 9.01
CA GLY A 203 7.13 4.98 9.67
C GLY A 203 7.94 3.84 9.09
N PRO A 204 7.52 3.12 8.04
CA PRO A 204 8.38 2.08 7.48
C PRO A 204 9.59 2.71 6.78
N VAL A 205 10.76 2.17 7.06
CA VAL A 205 11.98 2.40 6.29
C VAL A 205 12.30 1.11 5.58
N ARG A 206 12.07 1.10 4.28
CA ARG A 206 12.18 -0.10 3.45
C ARG A 206 13.64 -0.44 3.18
N ASP A 207 13.90 -1.75 3.08
CA ASP A 207 15.17 -2.30 2.64
C ASP A 207 16.40 -1.66 3.33
N TYR A 208 16.30 -1.39 4.62
CA TYR A 208 17.28 -0.65 5.42
C TYR A 208 18.71 -1.20 5.35
N ARG A 209 18.85 -2.50 5.07
CA ARG A 209 20.15 -3.18 4.98
C ARG A 209 20.59 -3.37 3.54
N ASP A 210 21.44 -2.47 3.03
CA ASP A 210 21.94 -2.48 1.65
C ASP A 210 22.46 -3.86 1.20
N SER A 211 23.28 -4.52 2.04
CA SER A 211 23.85 -5.83 1.69
C SER A 211 22.81 -6.95 1.57
N LEU A 212 21.67 -6.83 2.25
CA LEU A 212 20.55 -7.76 2.08
C LEU A 212 19.83 -7.48 0.78
N TYR A 213 19.51 -6.21 0.53
CA TYR A 213 18.89 -5.76 -0.71
C TYR A 213 19.71 -6.15 -1.97
N GLU A 214 21.02 -5.93 -1.95
CA GLU A 214 21.94 -6.32 -3.04
C GLU A 214 21.95 -7.84 -3.29
N THR A 215 21.71 -8.65 -2.26
CA THR A 215 21.80 -10.11 -2.35
C THR A 215 20.49 -10.76 -2.77
N VAL A 216 19.36 -10.30 -2.24
CA VAL A 216 18.05 -10.98 -2.39
C VAL A 216 16.95 -10.08 -2.93
N GLY A 217 17.18 -8.77 -3.08
CA GLY A 217 16.21 -7.82 -3.59
C GLY A 217 15.32 -7.22 -2.51
N ALA A 218 14.27 -6.51 -2.96
CA ALA A 218 13.28 -5.87 -2.10
C ALA A 218 12.42 -6.89 -1.33
N ASP A 219 11.78 -6.42 -0.27
CA ASP A 219 10.81 -7.17 0.54
C ASP A 219 11.35 -8.46 1.19
N ALA A 220 12.65 -8.52 1.40
CA ALA A 220 13.35 -9.68 1.97
C ALA A 220 13.45 -9.66 3.50
N GLY A 221 12.62 -8.85 4.18
CA GLY A 221 12.62 -8.71 5.65
C GLY A 221 13.70 -7.77 6.18
N GLY A 222 14.22 -6.87 5.35
CA GLY A 222 15.19 -5.83 5.71
C GLY A 222 14.58 -4.53 6.24
N ASP A 223 13.26 -4.44 6.34
CA ASP A 223 12.55 -3.25 6.77
C ASP A 223 12.72 -2.97 8.25
N VAL A 224 12.75 -1.69 8.59
CA VAL A 224 12.76 -1.21 9.98
C VAL A 224 11.73 -0.09 10.15
N SER A 225 11.41 0.24 11.41
CA SER A 225 10.61 1.43 11.73
C SER A 225 11.50 2.59 12.09
N THR A 226 11.12 3.82 11.73
CA THR A 226 11.76 5.00 12.27
C THR A 226 11.50 5.09 13.77
N GLN A 227 12.46 5.61 14.52
CA GLN A 227 12.34 5.71 15.99
C GLN A 227 11.67 7.01 16.47
N SER A 228 11.56 8.01 15.60
CA SER A 228 10.97 9.30 15.92
C SER A 228 10.27 9.87 14.70
N ILE A 229 8.97 10.03 14.80
CA ILE A 229 8.12 10.62 13.75
C ILE A 229 7.30 11.72 14.40
N GLU A 230 7.35 12.92 13.84
CA GLU A 230 6.48 14.01 14.26
C GLU A 230 5.11 13.87 13.58
N LEU A 231 4.15 13.31 14.31
CA LEU A 231 2.80 13.11 13.82
C LEU A 231 1.89 14.31 14.06
N THR A 232 2.07 14.99 15.21
CA THR A 232 1.15 16.04 15.65
C THR A 232 1.07 17.20 14.68
N ASP A 233 2.22 17.77 14.32
CA ASP A 233 2.26 18.90 13.40
C ASP A 233 2.12 18.43 11.92
N ASN A 234 2.70 17.30 11.60
CA ASN A 234 2.72 16.79 10.23
C ASN A 234 1.35 16.28 9.73
N LEU A 235 0.48 15.80 10.60
CA LEU A 235 -0.88 15.36 10.24
C LEU A 235 -1.96 16.41 10.52
N ARG A 236 -1.65 17.43 11.30
CA ARG A 236 -2.64 18.39 11.81
C ARG A 236 -3.50 18.99 10.71
N HIS A 237 -2.90 19.43 9.61
CA HIS A 237 -3.66 20.04 8.52
C HIS A 237 -4.59 19.02 7.87
N TYR A 238 -4.09 17.83 7.56
CA TYR A 238 -4.88 16.77 6.92
C TYR A 238 -6.06 16.34 7.78
N LEU A 239 -5.80 16.03 9.04
CA LEU A 239 -6.86 15.60 9.98
C LEU A 239 -7.92 16.69 10.17
N ASN A 240 -7.55 17.96 10.35
CA ASN A 240 -8.53 19.04 10.46
C ASN A 240 -9.29 19.35 9.16
N THR A 241 -8.79 18.90 8.03
CA THR A 241 -9.48 19.09 6.74
C THR A 241 -10.49 17.99 6.47
N PHE A 242 -10.20 16.75 6.93
CA PHE A 242 -10.95 15.56 6.51
C PHE A 242 -11.57 14.74 7.64
N ASP A 243 -11.42 15.11 8.93
CA ASP A 243 -11.95 14.34 10.07
C ASP A 243 -13.47 14.20 10.09
N ASP A 244 -14.19 15.17 9.51
CA ASP A 244 -15.65 15.13 9.34
C ASP A 244 -16.09 14.66 7.93
N GLU A 245 -15.14 14.41 7.02
CA GLU A 245 -15.41 14.14 5.61
C GLU A 245 -15.19 12.67 5.23
N THR A 246 -14.26 11.97 5.91
CA THR A 246 -13.92 10.56 5.62
C THR A 246 -13.27 9.88 6.83
N GLU A 247 -13.36 8.56 6.89
CA GLU A 247 -12.67 7.77 7.91
C GLU A 247 -11.15 7.70 7.62
N ILE A 248 -10.34 7.98 8.65
CA ILE A 248 -8.88 7.97 8.56
C ILE A 248 -8.31 6.94 9.54
N VAL A 249 -7.50 6.03 9.05
CA VAL A 249 -6.81 4.97 9.82
C VAL A 249 -5.30 5.23 9.77
N LEU A 250 -4.65 5.23 10.96
CA LEU A 250 -3.21 5.46 11.13
C LEU A 250 -2.51 4.19 11.59
#